data_c6e43fb07c97ed0fd1284800dac45fba
#
_entry.id   c6e43fb07c97ed0fd1284800dac45fba
#
_cell.length_a   1.000
_cell.length_b   1.000
_cell.length_c   1.000
_cell.angle_alpha   90.00
_cell.angle_beta   90.00
_cell.angle_gamma   90.00
#
_symmetry.space_group_name_H-M   'P 1'
#
loop_
_entity.id
_entity.type
_entity.pdbx_description
1 polymer ?
#
loop_
_entity_poly.entity_id
_entity_poly.type
_entity_poly.pdbx_seq_one_letter_code
_entity_poly.pdbx_strand_id
1 'polypeptide(L)'
;MKSSIYMIAVAMAASMSVTPAYGAPSANQICTKMIAEGRGGTFDQAACLCTYRIADAVLDSDVKALLFDAWYTGKDNMPALARLGNPQRVKKQLRTMQLSMKANCE
;
A
#
# COMPACT_ATOMS: atom_id res chain seq x y z
N MET A 1 -27.96 37.27 -0.61
CA MET A 1 -27.62 36.94 -0.60
C MET A 1 -27.17 36.28 -0.16
N LYS A 2 -27.06 36.01 0.02
CA LYS A 2 -26.60 35.40 0.36
C LYS A 2 -26.26 34.42 0.28
N SER A 3 -26.54 33.86 0.09
CA SER A 3 -26.46 32.87 -0.23
C SER A 3 -25.38 32.44 -0.69
N SER A 4 -25.08 32.73 -1.15
CA SER A 4 -24.09 32.46 -1.81
C SER A 4 -23.11 31.99 -1.05
N ILE A 5 -23.11 32.21 -0.33
CA ILE A 5 -22.15 31.90 0.34
C ILE A 5 -21.95 30.59 0.68
N TYR A 6 -22.68 30.05 0.80
CA TYR A 6 -22.48 28.94 1.09
C TYR A 6 -21.94 28.17 0.31
N MET A 7 -22.18 28.25 -0.42
CA MET A 7 -21.86 27.58 -1.32
C MET A 7 -20.58 27.32 -1.31
N ILE A 8 -20.12 27.96 -1.10
CA ILE A 8 -18.89 27.89 -1.11
C ILE A 8 -18.43 26.85 -0.40
N ALA A 9 -18.90 26.68 0.46
CA ALA A 9 -18.45 25.77 1.25
C ALA A 9 -18.36 24.56 0.60
N VAL A 10 -19.16 24.33 -0.03
CA VAL A 10 -19.18 23.24 -0.66
C VAL A 10 -18.11 22.91 -1.29
N ALA A 11 -17.83 23.64 -1.88
CA ALA A 11 -16.86 23.38 -2.70
C ALA A 11 -15.82 22.77 -2.00
N MET A 12 -15.56 23.22 -1.09
CA MET A 12 -14.51 22.76 -0.54
C MET A 12 -14.62 21.51 -0.12
N ALA A 13 -15.58 21.22 0.16
CA ALA A 13 -15.72 20.05 0.69
C ALA A 13 -15.27 19.13 -0.20
N ALA A 14 -15.70 19.24 -1.17
CA ALA A 14 -15.41 18.40 -2.10
C ALA A 14 -14.07 18.27 -2.11
N SER A 15 -13.56 19.23 -2.13
CA SER A 15 -12.30 19.14 -2.39
C SER A 15 -11.60 18.36 -1.46
N MET A 16 -11.83 18.45 -0.39
CA MET A 16 -11.02 17.85 0.41
C MET A 16 -11.15 16.47 0.45
N SER A 17 -12.15 16.02 0.30
CA SER A 17 -12.28 14.68 0.49
C SER A 17 -11.53 13.90 -0.45
N VAL A 18 -11.42 14.31 -1.56
CA VAL A 18 -10.80 13.58 -2.48
C VAL A 18 -9.42 13.47 -2.31
N THR A 19 -8.86 14.38 -1.85
CA THR A 19 -7.53 14.41 -1.79
C THR A 19 -6.83 13.23 -1.33
N PRO A 20 -7.21 12.61 -0.35
CA PRO A 20 -6.50 11.51 0.17
C PRO A 20 -6.29 10.42 -0.80
N ALA A 21 -7.15 10.27 -1.62
CA ALA A 21 -7.09 9.19 -2.52
C ALA A 21 -5.95 9.32 -3.46
N TYR A 22 -5.46 10.48 -3.68
CA TYR A 22 -4.45 10.65 -4.60
C TYR A 22 -3.17 10.06 -4.21
N GLY A 23 -2.88 9.97 -2.97
CA GLY A 23 -1.58 9.61 -2.58
C GLY A 23 -1.25 8.15 -2.65
N ALA A 24 -2.21 7.30 -2.69
CA ALA A 24 -1.94 5.89 -2.60
C ALA A 24 -2.18 5.17 -3.92
N PRO A 25 -1.18 4.55 -4.48
CA PRO A 25 -1.40 3.76 -5.69
C PRO A 25 -2.23 2.52 -5.39
N SER A 26 -2.99 2.09 -6.35
CA SER A 26 -3.80 0.88 -6.21
C SER A 26 -2.96 -0.37 -6.32
N ALA A 27 -3.52 -1.50 -5.95
CA ALA A 27 -2.84 -2.79 -6.10
C ALA A 27 -2.41 -3.02 -7.54
N ASN A 28 -3.27 -2.71 -8.50
CA ASN A 28 -2.93 -2.89 -9.91
C ASN A 28 -1.78 -1.99 -10.31
N GLN A 29 -1.77 -0.76 -9.86
CA GLN A 29 -0.69 0.17 -10.19
C GLN A 29 0.64 -0.30 -9.61
N ILE A 30 0.64 -0.77 -8.38
CA ILE A 30 1.85 -1.28 -7.75
C ILE A 30 2.37 -2.49 -8.52
N CYS A 31 1.51 -3.44 -8.80
CA CYS A 31 1.94 -4.67 -9.47
C CYS A 31 2.39 -4.40 -10.89
N THR A 32 1.68 -3.55 -11.61
CA THR A 32 2.08 -3.21 -12.98
C THR A 32 3.46 -2.58 -12.99
N LYS A 33 3.71 -1.67 -12.05
CA LYS A 33 5.01 -1.01 -12.00
C LYS A 33 6.13 -1.95 -11.60
N MET A 34 5.91 -2.81 -10.61
CA MET A 34 6.91 -3.78 -10.20
C MET A 34 7.30 -4.69 -11.36
N ILE A 35 6.32 -5.18 -12.07
CA ILE A 35 6.57 -6.10 -13.19
C ILE A 35 7.27 -5.37 -14.32
N ALA A 36 6.83 -4.16 -14.65
CA ALA A 36 7.45 -3.39 -15.73
C ALA A 36 8.91 -3.07 -15.45
N GLU A 37 9.25 -2.91 -14.19
CA GLU A 37 10.62 -2.59 -13.80
C GLU A 37 11.44 -3.82 -13.41
N GLY A 38 10.90 -5.00 -13.61
CA GLY A 38 11.62 -6.22 -13.32
C GLY A 38 11.81 -6.54 -11.84
N ARG A 39 11.09 -5.86 -10.96
CA ARG A 39 11.28 -6.07 -9.53
C ARG A 39 10.46 -7.22 -8.97
N GLY A 40 9.51 -7.68 -9.71
CA GLY A 40 8.67 -8.78 -9.24
C GLY A 40 9.25 -10.16 -9.47
N GLY A 41 10.44 -10.25 -10.01
CA GLY A 41 11.04 -11.55 -10.30
C GLY A 41 10.20 -12.28 -11.33
N THR A 42 9.76 -13.48 -11.02
CA THR A 42 8.94 -14.26 -11.93
C THR A 42 7.45 -14.07 -11.68
N PHE A 43 7.08 -13.13 -10.81
CA PHE A 43 5.68 -12.91 -10.53
C PHE A 43 4.95 -12.44 -11.77
N ASP A 44 3.78 -12.98 -12.01
CA ASP A 44 2.88 -12.39 -12.99
C ASP A 44 1.91 -11.47 -12.23
N GLN A 45 1.01 -10.85 -12.95
CA GLN A 45 0.08 -9.91 -12.36
C GLN A 45 -0.82 -10.60 -11.31
N ALA A 46 -1.28 -11.79 -11.60
CA ALA A 46 -2.16 -12.51 -10.68
C ALA A 46 -1.45 -12.86 -9.37
N ALA A 47 -0.21 -13.31 -9.45
CA ALA A 47 0.57 -13.67 -8.27
C ALA A 47 0.88 -12.42 -7.46
N CYS A 48 1.19 -11.31 -8.11
CA CYS A 48 1.44 -10.06 -7.42
C CYS A 48 0.19 -9.57 -6.70
N LEU A 49 -0.96 -9.62 -7.35
CA LEU A 49 -2.21 -9.19 -6.72
C LEU A 49 -2.58 -10.09 -5.55
N CYS A 50 -2.30 -11.38 -5.64
CA CYS A 50 -2.51 -12.32 -4.54
C CYS A 50 -1.66 -11.90 -3.35
N THR A 51 -0.40 -11.63 -3.57
CA THR A 51 0.52 -11.19 -2.53
C THR A 51 0.07 -9.87 -1.92
N TYR A 52 -0.37 -8.94 -2.74
CA TYR A 52 -0.87 -7.66 -2.26
C TYR A 52 -2.05 -7.87 -1.31
N ARG A 53 -2.99 -8.72 -1.68
CA ARG A 53 -4.18 -8.96 -0.85
C ARG A 53 -3.81 -9.54 0.50
N ILE A 54 -2.83 -10.42 0.54
CA ILE A 54 -2.37 -11.01 1.78
C ILE A 54 -1.71 -9.93 2.64
N ALA A 55 -0.83 -9.14 2.07
CA ALA A 55 -0.17 -8.07 2.80
C ALA A 55 -1.21 -7.08 3.37
N ASP A 56 -2.19 -6.74 2.56
CA ASP A 56 -3.23 -5.81 2.98
C ASP A 56 -4.05 -6.35 4.15
N ALA A 57 -4.23 -7.64 4.21
CA ALA A 57 -5.01 -8.28 5.26
C ALA A 57 -4.23 -8.51 6.54
N VAL A 58 -2.95 -8.81 6.46
CA VAL A 58 -2.20 -9.21 7.65
C VAL A 58 -1.30 -8.14 8.25
N LEU A 59 -0.97 -7.09 7.52
CA LEU A 59 -0.04 -6.09 8.01
C LEU A 59 -0.79 -4.91 8.64
N ASP A 60 -0.25 -4.39 9.73
CA ASP A 60 -0.74 -3.14 10.30
C ASP A 60 -0.49 -2.00 9.31
N SER A 61 -1.24 -0.93 9.44
CA SER A 61 -1.19 0.15 8.46
C SER A 61 0.17 0.80 8.31
N ASP A 62 0.95 0.92 9.37
CA ASP A 62 2.28 1.51 9.29
C ASP A 62 3.27 0.59 8.56
N VAL A 63 3.19 -0.71 8.80
CA VAL A 63 4.03 -1.70 8.13
C VAL A 63 3.65 -1.76 6.66
N LYS A 64 2.37 -1.82 6.41
CA LYS A 64 1.83 -1.92 5.05
C LYS A 64 2.24 -0.72 4.20
N ALA A 65 2.14 0.48 4.75
CA ALA A 65 2.48 1.68 4.01
C ALA A 65 3.93 1.67 3.53
N LEU A 66 4.83 1.25 4.39
CA LEU A 66 6.25 1.19 4.02
C LEU A 66 6.53 0.08 3.01
N LEU A 67 5.86 -1.04 3.16
CA LEU A 67 6.08 -2.15 2.25
C LEU A 67 5.54 -1.82 0.86
N PHE A 68 4.35 -1.26 0.79
CA PHE A 68 3.76 -0.91 -0.51
C PHE A 68 4.55 0.23 -1.19
N ASP A 69 5.08 1.17 -0.40
CA ASP A 69 5.93 2.20 -0.96
C ASP A 69 7.19 1.59 -1.57
N ALA A 70 7.79 0.64 -0.90
CA ALA A 70 8.96 -0.05 -1.42
C ALA A 70 8.64 -0.78 -2.72
N TRP A 71 7.49 -1.44 -2.76
CA TRP A 71 7.09 -2.17 -3.95
C TRP A 71 6.84 -1.22 -5.13
N TYR A 72 6.23 -0.08 -4.85
CA TYR A 72 5.89 0.86 -5.92
C TYR A 72 7.10 1.65 -6.41
N THR A 73 7.97 2.07 -5.51
CA THR A 73 9.08 2.94 -5.87
C THR A 73 10.40 2.22 -6.07
N GLY A 74 10.53 1.02 -5.55
CA GLY A 74 11.80 0.30 -5.54
C GLY A 74 12.73 0.75 -4.43
N LYS A 75 12.26 1.63 -3.54
CA LYS A 75 13.08 2.16 -2.47
C LYS A 75 13.27 1.12 -1.37
N ASP A 76 14.42 1.10 -0.75
CA ASP A 76 14.68 0.19 0.36
C ASP A 76 14.12 0.79 1.66
N ASN A 77 12.99 0.29 2.11
CA ASN A 77 12.36 0.74 3.35
C ASN A 77 12.66 -0.15 4.54
N MET A 78 13.60 -1.07 4.43
CA MET A 78 13.95 -1.95 5.56
C MET A 78 14.44 -1.16 6.76
N PRO A 79 15.25 -0.10 6.61
CA PRO A 79 15.64 0.67 7.79
C PRO A 79 14.45 1.35 8.48
N ALA A 80 13.49 1.83 7.69
CA ALA A 80 12.29 2.45 8.26
C ALA A 80 11.43 1.42 8.97
N LEU A 81 11.29 0.24 8.41
CA LEU A 81 10.54 -0.85 9.04
C LEU A 81 11.18 -1.23 10.37
N ALA A 82 12.51 -1.24 10.43
CA ALA A 82 13.22 -1.61 11.65
C ALA A 82 13.03 -0.59 12.76
N ARG A 83 12.63 0.63 12.41
CA ARG A 83 12.42 1.68 13.40
C ARG A 83 10.97 1.83 13.87
N LEU A 84 10.07 1.02 13.35
CA LEU A 84 8.67 1.08 13.80
C LEU A 84 8.56 0.54 15.23
N GLY A 85 7.59 1.04 15.95
CA GLY A 85 7.36 0.59 17.31
C GLY A 85 7.04 -0.89 17.35
N ASN A 86 7.48 -1.52 18.40
CA ASN A 86 7.26 -2.95 18.63
C ASN A 86 7.79 -3.80 17.47
N PRO A 87 9.09 -3.93 17.37
CA PRO A 87 9.69 -4.67 16.25
C PRO A 87 9.27 -6.13 16.15
N GLN A 88 8.87 -6.73 17.27
CA GLN A 88 8.44 -8.13 17.23
C GLN A 88 7.15 -8.29 16.44
N ARG A 89 6.22 -7.34 16.53
CA ARG A 89 5.00 -7.44 15.73
C ARG A 89 5.32 -7.32 14.25
N VAL A 90 6.26 -6.44 13.91
CA VAL A 90 6.65 -6.26 12.50
C VAL A 90 7.23 -7.56 11.94
N LYS A 91 8.13 -8.19 12.68
CA LYS A 91 8.72 -9.46 12.26
C LYS A 91 7.66 -10.53 12.12
N LYS A 92 6.75 -10.60 13.07
CA LYS A 92 5.71 -11.61 13.06
C LYS A 92 4.78 -11.41 11.87
N GLN A 93 4.41 -10.18 11.60
CA GLN A 93 3.51 -9.89 10.48
C GLN A 93 4.17 -10.21 9.14
N LEU A 94 5.42 -9.82 8.96
CA LEU A 94 6.12 -10.14 7.73
C LEU A 94 6.27 -11.64 7.53
N ARG A 95 6.49 -12.38 8.60
CA ARG A 95 6.58 -13.81 8.52
C ARG A 95 5.24 -14.42 8.17
N THR A 96 4.17 -13.99 8.80
CA THR A 96 2.82 -14.45 8.50
C THR A 96 2.49 -14.19 7.02
N MET A 97 2.83 -13.00 6.54
CA MET A 97 2.63 -12.65 5.14
C MET A 97 3.37 -13.63 4.22
N GLN A 98 4.64 -13.90 4.52
CA GLN A 98 5.42 -14.82 3.70
C GLN A 98 4.83 -16.21 3.67
N LEU A 99 4.45 -16.74 4.82
CA LEU A 99 3.88 -18.09 4.88
C LEU A 99 2.57 -18.17 4.14
N SER A 100 1.75 -17.14 4.27
CA SER A 100 0.47 -17.11 3.61
C SER A 100 0.61 -16.98 2.10
N MET A 101 1.58 -16.19 1.64
CA MET A 101 1.89 -16.09 0.24
C MET A 101 2.30 -17.42 -0.33
N LYS A 102 3.14 -18.12 0.38
CA LYS A 102 3.64 -19.40 -0.09
C LYS A 102 2.51 -20.40 -0.20
N ALA A 103 1.59 -20.37 0.75
CA ALA A 103 0.47 -21.30 0.75
C ALA A 103 -0.58 -20.97 -0.29
N ASN A 104 -0.74 -19.72 -0.66
CA ASN A 104 -1.90 -19.30 -1.46
C ASN A 104 -1.56 -18.66 -2.81
N CYS A 105 -0.35 -18.19 -3.00
CA CYS A 105 -0.02 -17.45 -4.21
C CYS A 105 1.04 -18.12 -5.08
N GLU A 106 1.57 -19.22 -4.63
CA GLU A 106 2.55 -20.00 -5.41
C GLU A 106 1.95 -21.37 -5.88
#